data_c756bca167504a6b5cfd6811b065cfd9
#
_entry.id   c756bca167504a6b5cfd6811b065cfd9
#
_cell.length_a   1.000
_cell.length_b   1.000
_cell.length_c   1.000
_cell.angle_alpha   90.00
_cell.angle_beta   90.00
_cell.angle_gamma   90.00
#
_symmetry.space_group_name_H-M   'P 1'
#
loop_
_entity.id
_entity.type
_entity.pdbx_description
1 polymer ?
#
loop_
_entity_poly.entity_id
_entity_poly.type
_entity_poly.pdbx_seq_one_letter_code
_entity_poly.pdbx_strand_id
1 'polypeptide(L)'
;MLNNKWMNLIFLLLTLLVDVHLSNSLNQFFNEEFRLVSHIFLFVLVYQARYNQSFSLYWLYAIVGFLGDVYYFRMIGLTSLLFPSMLYVLRKFPKFQETNPFQLFLVVLLVNFFFEIALYVLAYTYQLTTYPIVDFIAFSLAPSLLYNSFISLLLLLGLSKRNNW
;
A
#
# COMPACT_ATOMS: atom_id res chain seq x y z
N MET A 1 20.19 2.54 2.11
CA MET A 1 18.90 2.77 2.77
C MET A 1 19.08 3.83 3.83
N LEU A 2 18.13 4.77 3.95
CA LEU A 2 18.23 5.95 4.82
C LEU A 2 18.38 5.52 6.29
N ASN A 3 19.57 5.75 6.84
CA ASN A 3 19.90 5.39 8.23
C ASN A 3 19.25 6.36 9.25
N ASN A 4 18.61 7.42 8.78
CA ASN A 4 17.99 8.45 9.60
C ASN A 4 16.46 8.23 9.64
N LYS A 5 15.91 8.02 10.84
CA LYS A 5 14.48 7.78 11.08
C LYS A 5 13.59 8.91 10.52
N TRP A 6 14.06 10.15 10.64
CA TRP A 6 13.36 11.33 10.12
C TRP A 6 13.28 11.34 8.59
N MET A 7 14.37 10.96 7.92
CA MET A 7 14.38 10.84 6.46
C MET A 7 13.46 9.74 5.96
N ASN A 8 13.38 8.60 6.67
CA ASN A 8 12.41 7.55 6.37
C ASN A 8 10.96 8.03 6.55
N LEU A 9 10.68 8.78 7.62
CA LEU A 9 9.34 9.33 7.85
C LEU A 9 8.93 10.28 6.72
N ILE A 10 9.80 11.22 6.36
CA ILE A 10 9.54 12.16 5.25
C ILE A 10 9.32 11.41 3.94
N PHE A 11 10.13 10.41 3.65
CA PHE A 11 9.98 9.59 2.45
C PHE A 11 8.63 8.85 2.41
N LEU A 12 8.20 8.26 3.53
CA LEU A 12 6.91 7.59 3.64
C LEU A 12 5.73 8.55 3.49
N LEU A 13 5.82 9.76 4.06
CA LEU A 13 4.79 10.79 3.90
C LEU A 13 4.72 11.26 2.45
N LEU A 14 5.84 11.46 1.79
CA LEU A 14 5.87 11.83 0.37
C LEU A 14 5.27 10.74 -0.52
N THR A 15 5.57 9.46 -0.27
CA THR A 15 4.97 8.36 -1.03
C THR A 15 3.45 8.27 -0.82
N LEU A 16 2.96 8.50 0.40
CA LEU A 16 1.53 8.55 0.66
C LEU A 16 0.85 9.72 -0.09
N LEU A 17 1.45 10.90 -0.09
CA LEU A 17 0.95 12.07 -0.83
C LEU A 17 0.92 11.80 -2.34
N VAL A 18 1.96 11.17 -2.89
CA VAL A 18 2.01 10.78 -4.30
C VAL A 18 0.87 9.82 -4.63
N ASP A 19 0.62 8.81 -3.80
CA ASP A 19 -0.49 7.86 -4.00
C ASP A 19 -1.85 8.56 -4.07
N VAL A 20 -2.10 9.49 -3.17
CA VAL A 20 -3.37 10.23 -3.14
C VAL A 20 -3.52 11.12 -4.38
N HIS A 21 -2.47 11.84 -4.77
CA HIS A 21 -2.53 12.68 -5.96
C HIS A 21 -2.70 11.86 -7.23
N LEU A 22 -2.02 10.73 -7.36
CA LEU A 22 -2.18 9.81 -8.49
C LEU A 22 -3.59 9.25 -8.54
N SER A 23 -4.12 8.77 -7.41
CA SER A 23 -5.49 8.25 -7.34
C SER A 23 -6.51 9.30 -7.77
N ASN A 24 -6.41 10.53 -7.27
CA ASN A 24 -7.31 11.61 -7.65
C ASN A 24 -7.20 11.97 -9.13
N SER A 25 -5.98 12.06 -9.67
CA SER A 25 -5.77 12.37 -11.09
C SER A 25 -6.31 11.27 -12.01
N LEU A 26 -6.12 10.01 -11.64
CA LEU A 26 -6.65 8.87 -12.38
C LEU A 26 -8.18 8.86 -12.37
N ASN A 27 -8.79 9.07 -11.22
CA ASN A 27 -10.26 9.08 -11.10
C ASN A 27 -10.88 10.23 -11.90
N GLN A 28 -10.26 11.41 -11.90
CA GLN A 28 -10.69 12.53 -12.76
C GLN A 28 -10.54 12.20 -14.25
N PHE A 29 -9.46 11.52 -14.65
CA PHE A 29 -9.24 11.14 -16.05
C PHE A 29 -10.30 10.15 -16.56
N PHE A 30 -10.75 9.23 -15.71
CA PHE A 30 -11.81 8.27 -16.04
C PHE A 30 -13.23 8.77 -15.73
N ASN A 31 -13.44 10.09 -15.54
CA ASN A 31 -14.74 10.69 -15.21
C ASN A 31 -15.46 10.03 -14.01
N GLU A 32 -14.69 9.52 -13.05
CA GLU A 32 -15.18 8.83 -11.85
C GLU A 32 -15.96 7.52 -12.13
N GLU A 33 -15.93 7.00 -13.35
CA GLU A 33 -16.51 5.69 -13.66
C GLU A 33 -15.80 4.57 -12.91
N PHE A 34 -14.48 4.68 -12.75
CA PHE A 34 -13.65 3.77 -11.98
C PHE A 34 -13.06 4.49 -10.76
N ARG A 35 -13.01 3.79 -9.64
CA ARG A 35 -12.37 4.26 -8.42
C ARG A 35 -10.98 3.64 -8.28
N LEU A 36 -10.06 4.14 -9.08
CA LEU A 36 -8.67 3.68 -9.08
C LEU A 36 -7.93 4.21 -7.84
N VAL A 37 -7.31 3.29 -7.11
CA VAL A 37 -6.48 3.62 -5.95
C VAL A 37 -5.04 3.20 -6.23
N SER A 38 -4.12 4.16 -6.16
CA SER A 38 -2.69 3.91 -6.25
C SER A 38 -2.15 3.39 -4.92
N HIS A 39 -1.28 2.39 -4.98
CA HIS A 39 -0.68 1.73 -3.81
C HIS A 39 0.85 1.64 -3.89
N ILE A 40 1.52 2.67 -4.40
CA ILE A 40 2.99 2.77 -4.39
C ILE A 40 3.51 2.68 -2.96
N PHE A 41 2.78 3.25 -2.00
CA PHE A 41 3.11 3.17 -0.59
C PHE A 41 3.17 1.71 -0.08
N LEU A 42 2.23 0.86 -0.50
CA LEU A 42 2.26 -0.57 -0.13
C LEU A 42 3.44 -1.30 -0.78
N PHE A 43 3.81 -0.94 -2.01
CA PHE A 43 5.04 -1.45 -2.62
C PHE A 43 6.27 -1.10 -1.77
N VAL A 44 6.37 0.14 -1.30
CA VAL A 44 7.46 0.59 -0.41
C VAL A 44 7.42 -0.16 0.92
N LEU A 45 6.22 -0.43 1.48
CA LEU A 45 6.04 -1.21 2.70
C LEU A 45 6.61 -2.63 2.52
N VAL A 46 6.22 -3.34 1.46
CA VAL A 46 6.70 -4.70 1.15
C VAL A 46 8.23 -4.68 0.96
N TYR A 47 8.74 -3.70 0.22
CA TYR A 47 10.18 -3.56 -0.01
C TYR A 47 10.94 -3.31 1.30
N GLN A 48 10.46 -2.40 2.15
CA GLN A 48 11.08 -2.13 3.45
C GLN A 48 10.92 -3.29 4.43
N ALA A 49 9.80 -4.03 4.40
CA ALA A 49 9.62 -5.23 5.20
C ALA A 49 10.70 -6.28 4.93
N ARG A 50 11.12 -6.38 3.66
CA ARG A 50 12.15 -7.33 3.22
C ARG A 50 13.57 -6.92 3.69
N TYR A 51 13.94 -5.66 3.50
CA TYR A 51 15.33 -5.22 3.65
C TYR A 51 15.64 -4.54 4.99
N ASN A 52 14.65 -4.13 5.75
CA ASN A 52 14.85 -3.43 7.01
C ASN A 52 14.08 -4.12 8.14
N GLN A 53 14.79 -4.76 9.06
CA GLN A 53 14.23 -5.50 10.19
C GLN A 53 14.06 -4.65 11.46
N SER A 54 14.30 -3.33 11.37
CA SER A 54 14.18 -2.44 12.53
C SER A 54 12.75 -2.43 13.10
N PHE A 55 12.64 -2.56 14.42
CA PHE A 55 11.37 -2.43 15.12
C PHE A 55 10.75 -1.03 14.98
N SER A 56 11.58 0.00 14.80
CA SER A 56 11.11 1.37 14.60
C SER A 56 10.20 1.55 13.38
N LEU A 57 10.28 0.65 12.38
CA LEU A 57 9.38 0.71 11.22
C LEU A 57 7.90 0.54 11.61
N TYR A 58 7.57 -0.29 12.60
CA TYR A 58 6.18 -0.43 13.05
C TYR A 58 5.59 0.90 13.50
N TRP A 59 6.37 1.66 14.28
CA TRP A 59 5.95 2.98 14.75
C TRP A 59 5.86 3.99 13.61
N LEU A 60 6.79 3.96 12.66
CA LEU A 60 6.75 4.85 11.50
C LEU A 60 5.49 4.59 10.65
N TYR A 61 5.17 3.33 10.36
CA TYR A 61 3.95 2.97 9.61
C TYR A 61 2.67 3.27 10.40
N ALA A 62 2.68 3.09 11.72
CA ALA A 62 1.55 3.47 12.57
C ALA A 62 1.32 4.99 12.56
N ILE A 63 2.38 5.81 12.66
CA ILE A 63 2.29 7.27 12.61
C ILE A 63 1.81 7.74 11.24
N VAL A 64 2.37 7.21 10.15
CA VAL A 64 1.97 7.59 8.79
C VAL A 64 0.52 7.17 8.53
N GLY A 65 0.12 5.97 8.96
CA GLY A 65 -1.27 5.52 8.90
C GLY A 65 -2.21 6.41 9.71
N PHE A 66 -1.82 6.80 10.92
CA PHE A 66 -2.59 7.71 11.76
C PHE A 66 -2.80 9.08 11.09
N LEU A 67 -1.75 9.63 10.50
CA LEU A 67 -1.86 10.90 9.76
C LEU A 67 -2.77 10.75 8.54
N GLY A 68 -2.68 9.63 7.82
CA GLY A 68 -3.58 9.31 6.72
C GLY A 68 -5.04 9.18 7.17
N ASP A 69 -5.28 8.47 8.26
CA ASP A 69 -6.61 8.28 8.84
C ASP A 69 -7.27 9.62 9.22
N VAL A 70 -6.53 10.48 9.94
CA VAL A 70 -7.04 11.80 10.37
C VAL A 70 -7.29 12.72 9.18
N TYR A 71 -6.38 12.73 8.20
CA TYR A 71 -6.45 13.67 7.09
C TYR A 71 -7.49 13.27 6.03
N TYR A 72 -7.55 11.97 5.66
CA TYR A 72 -8.40 11.50 4.57
C TYR A 72 -9.73 10.92 5.04
N PHE A 73 -9.73 10.12 6.11
CA PHE A 73 -10.93 9.42 6.56
C PHE A 73 -11.66 10.14 7.71
N ARG A 74 -11.00 11.10 8.37
CA ARG A 74 -11.50 11.76 9.60
C ARG A 74 -11.88 10.76 10.71
N MET A 75 -11.30 9.57 10.66
CA MET A 75 -11.47 8.47 11.61
C MET A 75 -10.10 7.87 11.90
N ILE A 76 -9.92 7.31 13.09
CA ILE A 76 -8.67 6.70 13.53
C ILE A 76 -8.86 5.18 13.54
N GLY A 77 -7.85 4.43 13.04
CA GLY A 77 -7.83 2.99 13.17
C GLY A 77 -7.95 2.22 11.85
N LEU A 78 -8.21 2.88 10.71
CA LEU A 78 -8.27 2.21 9.41
C LEU A 78 -6.87 1.83 8.93
N THR A 79 -6.08 2.79 8.53
CA THR A 79 -4.73 2.55 7.99
C THR A 79 -3.66 2.47 9.07
N SER A 80 -3.85 3.15 10.21
CA SER A 80 -2.93 3.10 11.34
C SER A 80 -2.79 1.71 11.97
N LEU A 81 -3.82 0.87 11.88
CA LEU A 81 -3.77 -0.54 12.29
C LEU A 81 -3.35 -1.46 11.14
N LEU A 82 -3.82 -1.20 9.90
CA LEU A 82 -3.55 -2.06 8.76
C LEU A 82 -2.07 -2.07 8.36
N PHE A 83 -1.40 -0.92 8.31
CA PHE A 83 0.00 -0.87 7.88
C PHE A 83 0.95 -1.65 8.80
N PRO A 84 0.95 -1.44 10.15
CA PRO A 84 1.82 -2.23 11.01
C PRO A 84 1.43 -3.71 11.07
N SER A 85 0.14 -4.05 10.96
CA SER A 85 -0.31 -5.45 10.93
C SER A 85 0.19 -6.18 9.67
N MET A 86 0.13 -5.54 8.50
CA MET A 86 0.69 -6.09 7.26
C MET A 86 2.21 -6.26 7.34
N LEU A 87 2.90 -5.27 7.89
CA LEU A 87 4.34 -5.36 8.13
C LEU A 87 4.67 -6.56 9.06
N TYR A 88 3.87 -6.77 10.10
CA TYR A 88 4.02 -7.90 11.02
C TYR A 88 3.82 -9.23 10.30
N VAL A 89 2.74 -9.37 9.54
CA VAL A 89 2.43 -10.59 8.79
C VAL A 89 3.56 -10.92 7.81
N LEU A 90 4.00 -9.95 7.02
CA LEU A 90 5.08 -10.16 6.05
C LEU A 90 6.38 -10.64 6.71
N ARG A 91 6.75 -10.06 7.85
CA ARG A 91 7.98 -10.44 8.57
C ARG A 91 7.90 -11.80 9.26
N LYS A 92 6.69 -12.30 9.50
CA LYS A 92 6.48 -13.62 10.11
C LYS A 92 6.77 -14.77 9.13
N PHE A 93 6.78 -14.52 7.82
CA PHE A 93 7.11 -15.55 6.83
C PHE A 93 8.62 -15.76 6.75
N PRO A 94 9.14 -16.96 7.11
CA PRO A 94 10.59 -17.17 7.29
C PRO A 94 11.42 -16.96 6.02
N LYS A 95 10.86 -17.22 4.84
CA LYS A 95 11.54 -17.10 3.54
C LYS A 95 11.27 -15.80 2.80
N PHE A 96 10.57 -14.85 3.43
CA PHE A 96 10.21 -13.60 2.76
C PHE A 96 11.42 -12.78 2.32
N GLN A 97 12.52 -12.85 3.08
CA GLN A 97 13.77 -12.14 2.77
C GLN A 97 14.52 -12.72 1.57
N GLU A 98 14.30 -14.00 1.28
CA GLU A 98 14.97 -14.75 0.19
C GLU A 98 14.16 -14.75 -1.11
N THR A 99 13.01 -14.07 -1.16
CA THR A 99 12.14 -14.04 -2.34
C THR A 99 12.87 -13.49 -3.55
N ASN A 100 12.68 -14.13 -4.70
CA ASN A 100 13.16 -13.59 -5.98
C ASN A 100 12.23 -12.43 -6.45
N PRO A 101 12.61 -11.66 -7.50
CA PRO A 101 11.81 -10.52 -7.97
C PRO A 101 10.38 -10.89 -8.37
N PHE A 102 10.19 -12.06 -8.98
CA PHE A 102 8.87 -12.55 -9.38
C PHE A 102 7.99 -12.86 -8.14
N GLN A 103 8.56 -13.55 -7.15
CA GLN A 103 7.86 -13.80 -5.89
C GLN A 103 7.53 -12.50 -5.15
N LEU A 104 8.45 -11.52 -5.17
CA LEU A 104 8.20 -10.21 -4.58
C LEU A 104 7.04 -9.50 -5.27
N PHE A 105 6.95 -9.57 -6.60
CA PHE A 105 5.82 -9.08 -7.37
C PHE A 105 4.49 -9.70 -6.91
N LEU A 106 4.45 -11.02 -6.78
CA LEU A 106 3.24 -11.73 -6.30
C LEU A 106 2.87 -11.31 -4.88
N VAL A 107 3.85 -11.14 -3.99
CA VAL A 107 3.60 -10.65 -2.62
C VAL A 107 3.00 -9.25 -2.64
N VAL A 108 3.52 -8.35 -3.48
CA VAL A 108 2.96 -6.98 -3.61
C VAL A 108 1.51 -7.03 -4.07
N LEU A 109 1.18 -7.87 -5.07
CA LEU A 109 -0.21 -8.03 -5.53
C LEU A 109 -1.12 -8.57 -4.43
N LEU A 110 -0.69 -9.58 -3.69
CA LEU A 110 -1.45 -10.13 -2.57
C LEU A 110 -1.66 -9.09 -1.46
N VAL A 111 -0.64 -8.32 -1.12
CA VAL A 111 -0.74 -7.24 -0.13
C VAL A 111 -1.75 -6.19 -0.57
N ASN A 112 -1.70 -5.74 -1.83
CA ASN A 112 -2.67 -4.79 -2.37
C ASN A 112 -4.10 -5.35 -2.30
N PHE A 113 -4.28 -6.60 -2.74
CA PHE A 113 -5.58 -7.28 -2.70
C PHE A 113 -6.16 -7.34 -1.28
N PHE A 114 -5.39 -7.86 -0.33
CA PHE A 114 -5.86 -7.96 1.06
C PHE A 114 -6.05 -6.60 1.72
N PHE A 115 -5.25 -5.62 1.39
CA PHE A 115 -5.39 -4.26 1.91
C PHE A 115 -6.70 -3.61 1.47
N GLU A 116 -7.03 -3.66 0.16
CA GLU A 116 -8.27 -3.09 -0.35
C GLU A 116 -9.50 -3.78 0.23
N ILE A 117 -9.48 -5.12 0.32
CA ILE A 117 -10.57 -5.87 0.95
C ILE A 117 -10.73 -5.48 2.43
N ALA A 118 -9.61 -5.42 3.17
CA ALA A 118 -9.64 -5.05 4.57
C ALA A 118 -10.18 -3.62 4.78
N LEU A 119 -9.76 -2.66 3.96
CA LEU A 119 -10.29 -1.30 3.98
C LEU A 119 -11.79 -1.26 3.67
N TYR A 120 -12.24 -2.00 2.64
CA TYR A 120 -13.66 -2.07 2.29
C TYR A 120 -14.48 -2.66 3.44
N VAL A 121 -14.05 -3.77 4.03
CA VAL A 121 -14.73 -4.42 5.16
C VAL A 121 -14.81 -3.48 6.36
N LEU A 122 -13.72 -2.80 6.71
CA LEU A 122 -13.72 -1.82 7.79
C LEU A 122 -14.63 -0.63 7.47
N ALA A 123 -14.55 -0.07 6.26
CA ALA A 123 -15.41 1.03 5.86
C ALA A 123 -16.91 0.65 5.88
N TYR A 124 -17.23 -0.57 5.48
CA TYR A 124 -18.60 -1.10 5.54
C TYR A 124 -19.07 -1.30 6.99
N THR A 125 -18.25 -1.89 7.86
CA THR A 125 -18.59 -2.12 9.27
C THR A 125 -18.77 -0.82 10.06
N TYR A 126 -18.00 0.20 9.73
CA TYR A 126 -18.14 1.54 10.33
C TYR A 126 -19.21 2.41 9.65
N GLN A 127 -19.97 1.84 8.71
CA GLN A 127 -21.02 2.54 7.97
C GLN A 127 -20.51 3.79 7.20
N LEU A 128 -19.23 3.79 6.81
CA LEU A 128 -18.63 4.84 6.00
C LEU A 128 -18.98 4.70 4.52
N THR A 129 -19.40 3.53 4.10
CA THR A 129 -19.82 3.26 2.74
C THR A 129 -21.05 2.34 2.72
N THR A 130 -21.94 2.60 1.79
CA THR A 130 -23.08 1.73 1.43
C THR A 130 -22.85 1.05 0.07
N TYR A 131 -21.64 1.17 -0.48
CA TYR A 131 -21.30 0.70 -1.81
C TYR A 131 -21.38 -0.83 -1.88
N PRO A 132 -22.18 -1.40 -2.82
CA PRO A 132 -22.34 -2.85 -2.91
C PRO A 132 -21.00 -3.54 -3.21
N ILE A 133 -20.82 -4.75 -2.65
CA ILE A 133 -19.57 -5.51 -2.83
C ILE A 133 -19.29 -5.85 -4.29
N VAL A 134 -20.32 -6.09 -5.09
CA VAL A 134 -20.19 -6.40 -6.53
C VAL A 134 -19.62 -5.20 -7.28
N ASP A 135 -20.14 -4.00 -7.00
CA ASP A 135 -19.68 -2.76 -7.61
C ASP A 135 -18.27 -2.40 -7.11
N PHE A 136 -17.98 -2.64 -5.84
CA PHE A 136 -16.62 -2.49 -5.30
C PHE A 136 -15.62 -3.37 -6.06
N ILE A 137 -15.95 -4.65 -6.30
CA ILE A 137 -15.07 -5.56 -7.02
C ILE A 137 -14.88 -5.10 -8.47
N ALA A 138 -15.95 -4.74 -9.16
CA ALA A 138 -15.93 -4.42 -10.59
C ALA A 138 -15.31 -3.06 -10.89
N PHE A 139 -15.62 -2.03 -10.10
CA PHE A 139 -15.28 -0.64 -10.41
C PHE A 139 -14.17 -0.05 -9.54
N SER A 140 -13.73 -0.76 -8.47
CA SER A 140 -12.64 -0.33 -7.61
C SER A 140 -11.53 -1.36 -7.54
N LEU A 141 -11.77 -2.53 -6.96
CA LEU A 141 -10.76 -3.54 -6.68
C LEU A 141 -10.03 -4.02 -7.95
N ALA A 142 -10.78 -4.48 -8.96
CA ALA A 142 -10.19 -5.05 -10.17
C ALA A 142 -9.37 -4.01 -10.98
N PRO A 143 -9.89 -2.80 -11.26
CA PRO A 143 -9.10 -1.76 -11.94
C PRO A 143 -7.87 -1.32 -11.14
N SER A 144 -8.00 -1.16 -9.82
CA SER A 144 -6.88 -0.80 -8.95
C SER A 144 -5.79 -1.86 -8.95
N LEU A 145 -6.15 -3.15 -8.88
CA LEU A 145 -5.17 -4.24 -8.95
C LEU A 145 -4.45 -4.29 -10.29
N LEU A 146 -5.14 -4.09 -11.41
CA LEU A 146 -4.50 -4.03 -12.73
C LEU A 146 -3.51 -2.86 -12.81
N TYR A 147 -3.92 -1.68 -12.38
CA TYR A 147 -3.06 -0.50 -12.34
C TYR A 147 -1.83 -0.73 -11.45
N ASN A 148 -2.04 -1.17 -10.21
CA ASN A 148 -0.96 -1.40 -9.25
C ASN A 148 -0.04 -2.56 -9.65
N SER A 149 -0.54 -3.56 -10.38
CA SER A 149 0.29 -4.62 -10.96
C SER A 149 1.27 -4.07 -11.99
N PHE A 150 0.78 -3.21 -12.88
CA PHE A 150 1.62 -2.56 -13.90
C PHE A 150 2.70 -1.67 -13.26
N ILE A 151 2.32 -0.81 -12.30
CA ILE A 151 3.27 0.06 -11.58
C ILE A 151 4.30 -0.78 -10.81
N SER A 152 3.86 -1.82 -10.10
CA SER A 152 4.75 -2.70 -9.34
C SER A 152 5.77 -3.40 -10.24
N LEU A 153 5.35 -3.84 -11.43
CA LEU A 153 6.24 -4.44 -12.41
C LEU A 153 7.31 -3.44 -12.87
N LEU A 154 6.92 -2.21 -13.22
CA LEU A 154 7.85 -1.16 -13.63
C LEU A 154 8.87 -0.82 -12.52
N LEU A 155 8.41 -0.71 -11.27
CA LEU A 155 9.27 -0.43 -10.13
C LEU A 155 10.27 -1.56 -9.89
N LEU A 156 9.84 -2.82 -9.99
CA LEU A 156 10.74 -3.98 -9.84
C LEU A 156 11.76 -4.08 -10.96
N LEU A 157 11.37 -3.82 -12.21
CA LEU A 157 12.30 -3.79 -13.33
C LEU A 157 13.35 -2.68 -13.16
N GLY A 158 12.95 -1.50 -12.68
CA GLY A 158 13.86 -0.41 -12.37
C GLY A 158 14.87 -0.77 -11.26
N LEU A 159 14.40 -1.43 -10.21
CA LEU A 159 15.25 -1.87 -9.09
C LEU A 159 16.17 -3.04 -9.49
N SER A 160 15.71 -3.94 -10.32
CA SER A 160 16.49 -5.09 -10.82
C SER A 160 17.71 -4.61 -11.61
N LYS A 161 17.54 -3.65 -12.51
CA LYS A 161 18.68 -3.06 -13.27
C LYS A 161 19.73 -2.43 -12.37
N ARG A 162 19.36 -1.91 -11.21
CA ARG A 162 20.26 -1.23 -10.28
C ARG A 162 21.03 -2.19 -9.37
N ASN A 163 20.48 -3.34 -9.05
CA ASN A 163 21.02 -4.25 -8.02
C ASN A 163 21.62 -5.54 -8.59
N ASN A 164 21.72 -5.71 -9.91
CA ASN A 164 22.25 -6.93 -10.57
C ASN A 164 21.71 -8.23 -9.92
N TRP A 165 20.39 -8.36 -9.86
CA TRP A 165 19.71 -9.59 -9.37
C TRP A 165 19.89 -10.75 -10.35
#